data_360b40dfd589de3efde9369ad061532a
#
_entry.id   360b40dfd589de3efde9369ad061532a
#
_cell.length_a   1.000
_cell.length_b   1.000
_cell.length_c   1.000
_cell.angle_alpha   90.00
_cell.angle_beta   90.00
_cell.angle_gamma   90.00
#
_symmetry.space_group_name_H-M   'P 1'
#
loop_
_entity.id
_entity.type
_entity.pdbx_description
1 polymer ?
#
loop_
_entity_poly.entity_id
_entity_poly.type
_entity_poly.pdbx_seq_one_letter_code
_entity_poly.pdbx_strand_id
1 'polypeptide(L)'
;MAPFGFYYAPDPSSQQVCSIGGNVAENSGGAHCLKYGFTVHHVLGVEAVLPNGDLVHLGGPVLDAPGLDLLGALVGSEGTLAVVTKATLRLLRRPESVLTLLAGFDSIDAAGEAVSAIIGRGIVPAAVEMMDRLTIEAAEA
;
A
#
# COMPACT_ATOMS: atom_id res chain seq x y z
N MET A 1 -6.01 -10.33 13.12
CA MET A 1 -4.73 -10.44 12.40
C MET A 1 -3.54 -10.37 13.35
N ALA A 2 -3.41 -9.33 14.16
CA ALA A 2 -2.29 -9.17 15.10
C ALA A 2 -2.05 -10.37 16.05
N PRO A 3 -3.07 -11.02 16.63
CA PRO A 3 -2.87 -12.18 17.51
C PRO A 3 -2.22 -13.38 16.83
N PHE A 4 -2.30 -13.46 15.50
CA PHE A 4 -1.74 -14.55 14.70
C PHE A 4 -0.37 -14.23 14.08
N GLY A 5 0.22 -13.09 14.40
CA GLY A 5 1.52 -12.67 13.85
C GLY A 5 1.48 -12.23 12.38
N PHE A 6 0.31 -11.81 11.88
CA PHE A 6 0.14 -11.28 10.52
C PHE A 6 -0.36 -9.85 10.54
N TYR A 7 -0.09 -9.12 9.44
CA TYR A 7 -0.57 -7.77 9.23
C TYR A 7 -0.84 -7.50 7.75
N TYR A 8 -1.62 -6.44 7.48
CA TYR A 8 -1.85 -5.90 6.16
C TYR A 8 -0.84 -4.77 5.93
N ALA A 9 -0.02 -4.88 4.88
CA ALA A 9 1.15 -4.02 4.72
C ALA A 9 0.86 -2.61 4.17
N PRO A 10 -0.11 -2.38 3.26
CA PRO A 10 -0.43 -1.02 2.82
C PRO A 10 -0.84 -0.14 4.00
N ASP A 11 -0.19 1.02 4.09
CA ASP A 11 -0.31 1.96 5.18
C ASP A 11 -0.52 3.38 4.63
N PRO A 12 -1.73 3.70 4.12
CA PRO A 12 -2.03 5.04 3.65
C PRO A 12 -2.03 6.05 4.81
N SER A 13 -1.69 7.29 4.53
CA SER A 13 -1.71 8.38 5.53
C SER A 13 -3.10 8.56 6.17
N SER A 14 -4.16 8.14 5.47
CA SER A 14 -5.55 8.10 5.95
C SER A 14 -5.89 6.86 6.78
N GLN A 15 -4.94 6.01 7.18
CA GLN A 15 -5.18 4.72 7.84
C GLN A 15 -6.13 4.79 9.03
N GLN A 16 -6.11 5.88 9.78
CA GLN A 16 -6.97 6.08 10.96
C GLN A 16 -8.47 6.20 10.61
N VAL A 17 -8.79 6.58 9.37
CA VAL A 17 -10.17 6.91 8.93
C VAL A 17 -10.58 6.22 7.63
N CYS A 18 -9.67 5.52 6.94
CA CYS A 18 -9.97 4.83 5.70
C CYS A 18 -10.74 3.52 5.93
N SER A 19 -11.39 3.04 4.89
CA SER A 19 -11.94 1.70 4.82
C SER A 19 -11.14 0.84 3.83
N ILE A 20 -11.20 -0.48 4.00
CA ILE A 20 -10.55 -1.39 3.04
C ILE A 20 -11.18 -1.29 1.65
N GLY A 21 -12.50 -1.06 1.57
CA GLY A 21 -13.19 -0.84 0.29
C GLY A 21 -12.72 0.44 -0.39
N GLY A 22 -12.51 1.54 0.36
CA GLY A 22 -11.90 2.77 -0.15
C GLY A 22 -10.49 2.54 -0.66
N ASN A 23 -9.67 1.81 0.11
CA ASN A 23 -8.30 1.48 -0.31
C ASN A 23 -8.28 0.65 -1.61
N VAL A 24 -9.21 -0.27 -1.79
CA VAL A 24 -9.35 -1.03 -3.04
C VAL A 24 -9.79 -0.12 -4.19
N ALA A 25 -10.78 0.74 -3.96
CA ALA A 25 -11.29 1.64 -4.99
C ALA A 25 -10.22 2.64 -5.47
N GLU A 26 -9.40 3.18 -4.56
CA GLU A 26 -8.37 4.19 -4.85
C GLU A 26 -6.99 3.57 -5.18
N ASN A 27 -6.82 2.26 -5.07
CA ASN A 27 -5.50 1.62 -5.07
C ASN A 27 -4.53 2.29 -4.09
N SER A 28 -4.98 2.51 -2.87
CA SER A 28 -4.23 3.31 -1.89
C SER A 28 -2.83 2.77 -1.63
N GLY A 29 -1.90 3.70 -1.46
CA GLY A 29 -0.51 3.45 -1.10
C GLY A 29 -0.16 4.08 0.24
N GLY A 30 1.14 4.30 0.49
CA GLY A 30 1.66 4.93 1.69
C GLY A 30 3.16 4.75 1.83
N ALA A 31 3.70 5.08 3.01
CA ALA A 31 5.13 5.04 3.31
C ALA A 31 5.79 3.67 3.02
N HIS A 32 5.01 2.60 3.08
CA HIS A 32 5.51 1.23 2.90
C HIS A 32 5.53 0.75 1.44
N CYS A 33 5.05 1.55 0.48
CA CYS A 33 4.90 1.13 -0.93
C CYS A 33 6.22 0.76 -1.61
N LEU A 34 7.34 1.38 -1.23
CA LEU A 34 8.64 1.07 -1.80
C LEU A 34 8.99 -0.42 -1.62
N LYS A 35 8.69 -0.99 -0.45
CA LYS A 35 9.02 -2.38 -0.13
C LYS A 35 7.88 -3.34 -0.42
N TYR A 36 6.66 -2.96 -0.12
CA TYR A 36 5.54 -3.88 -0.10
C TYR A 36 4.53 -3.67 -1.24
N GLY A 37 4.62 -2.54 -1.96
CA GLY A 37 3.72 -2.18 -3.04
C GLY A 37 2.42 -1.54 -2.57
N PHE A 38 1.56 -1.24 -3.53
CA PHE A 38 0.24 -0.63 -3.35
C PHE A 38 -0.83 -1.69 -3.02
N THR A 39 -2.06 -1.25 -2.79
CA THR A 39 -3.21 -2.11 -2.48
C THR A 39 -3.39 -3.22 -3.52
N VAL A 40 -3.22 -2.94 -4.82
CA VAL A 40 -3.36 -3.93 -5.90
C VAL A 40 -2.46 -5.16 -5.72
N HIS A 41 -1.27 -5.01 -5.13
CA HIS A 41 -0.36 -6.13 -4.88
C HIS A 41 -0.78 -7.01 -3.68
N HIS A 42 -1.80 -6.57 -2.95
CA HIS A 42 -2.33 -7.26 -1.77
C HIS A 42 -3.77 -7.74 -1.92
N VAL A 43 -4.46 -7.37 -3.00
CA VAL A 43 -5.79 -7.88 -3.32
C VAL A 43 -5.64 -9.14 -4.16
N LEU A 44 -6.04 -10.28 -3.62
CA LEU A 44 -5.99 -11.58 -4.29
C LEU A 44 -7.29 -11.88 -5.04
N GLY A 45 -8.40 -11.32 -4.59
CA GLY A 45 -9.69 -11.50 -5.22
C GLY A 45 -10.74 -10.60 -4.61
N VAL A 46 -11.80 -10.38 -5.35
CA VAL A 46 -12.95 -9.59 -4.94
C VAL A 46 -14.26 -10.24 -5.34
N GLU A 47 -15.30 -9.97 -4.55
CA GLU A 47 -16.69 -10.06 -4.96
C GLU A 47 -17.16 -8.64 -5.27
N ALA A 48 -17.75 -8.43 -6.44
CA ALA A 48 -18.16 -7.10 -6.89
C ALA A 48 -19.49 -7.12 -7.62
N VAL A 49 -20.23 -6.02 -7.53
CA VAL A 49 -21.50 -5.81 -8.24
C VAL A 49 -21.23 -4.90 -9.43
N LEU A 50 -21.55 -5.39 -10.62
CA LEU A 50 -21.46 -4.66 -11.89
C LEU A 50 -22.58 -3.62 -12.05
N PRO A 51 -22.46 -2.65 -12.98
CA PRO A 51 -23.50 -1.63 -13.22
C PRO A 51 -24.89 -2.19 -13.59
N ASN A 52 -24.95 -3.39 -14.16
CA ASN A 52 -26.20 -4.09 -14.50
C ASN A 52 -26.81 -4.85 -13.30
N GLY A 53 -26.15 -4.83 -12.13
CA GLY A 53 -26.59 -5.53 -10.91
C GLY A 53 -26.04 -6.96 -10.76
N ASP A 54 -25.30 -7.47 -11.73
CA ASP A 54 -24.71 -8.82 -11.65
C ASP A 54 -23.61 -8.87 -10.58
N LEU A 55 -23.62 -9.96 -9.81
CA LEU A 55 -22.57 -10.29 -8.85
C LEU A 55 -21.48 -11.10 -9.55
N VAL A 56 -20.26 -10.62 -9.50
CA VAL A 56 -19.09 -11.29 -10.09
C VAL A 56 -18.02 -11.57 -9.05
N HIS A 57 -17.20 -12.59 -9.31
CA HIS A 57 -16.03 -12.93 -8.52
C HIS A 57 -14.81 -12.86 -9.42
N LEU A 58 -13.82 -12.06 -9.05
CA LEU A 58 -12.54 -11.91 -9.74
C LEU A 58 -11.41 -12.33 -8.84
N GLY A 59 -10.44 -13.07 -9.38
CA GLY A 59 -9.33 -13.61 -8.58
C GLY A 59 -9.76 -14.70 -7.60
N GLY A 60 -9.02 -14.85 -6.51
CA GLY A 60 -9.24 -15.87 -5.48
C GLY A 60 -8.03 -15.99 -4.53
N PRO A 61 -7.95 -17.03 -3.70
CA PRO A 61 -6.85 -17.21 -2.75
C PRO A 61 -5.58 -17.75 -3.43
N VAL A 62 -5.28 -17.26 -4.63
CA VAL A 62 -4.10 -17.59 -5.45
C VAL A 62 -3.42 -16.31 -5.89
N LEU A 63 -2.10 -16.38 -6.12
CA LEU A 63 -1.32 -15.21 -6.53
C LEU A 63 -1.46 -14.88 -8.01
N ASP A 64 -1.82 -15.86 -8.82
CA ASP A 64 -1.92 -15.72 -10.27
C ASP A 64 -3.17 -16.45 -10.76
N ALA A 65 -4.02 -15.74 -11.48
CA ALA A 65 -5.25 -16.29 -12.06
C ALA A 65 -5.10 -16.35 -13.58
N PRO A 66 -5.62 -17.41 -14.23
CA PRO A 66 -5.53 -17.52 -15.69
C PRO A 66 -6.39 -16.47 -16.39
N GLY A 67 -5.89 -15.92 -17.48
CA GLY A 67 -6.63 -14.98 -18.35
C GLY A 67 -6.19 -13.53 -18.19
N LEU A 68 -7.11 -12.61 -18.52
CA LEU A 68 -6.86 -11.17 -18.36
C LEU A 68 -6.93 -10.77 -16.89
N ASP A 69 -6.07 -9.86 -16.51
CA ASP A 69 -6.05 -9.30 -15.14
C ASP A 69 -7.18 -8.26 -14.95
N LEU A 70 -8.40 -8.77 -14.87
CA LEU A 70 -9.59 -7.94 -14.59
C LEU A 70 -9.60 -7.44 -13.14
N LEU A 71 -8.95 -8.16 -12.23
CA LEU A 71 -8.81 -7.75 -10.84
C LEU A 71 -7.95 -6.50 -10.75
N GLY A 72 -6.79 -6.49 -11.41
CA GLY A 72 -5.92 -5.31 -11.47
C GLY A 72 -6.58 -4.11 -12.15
N ALA A 73 -7.44 -4.33 -13.16
CA ALA A 73 -8.21 -3.27 -13.78
C ALA A 73 -9.28 -2.68 -12.84
N LEU A 74 -9.87 -3.50 -11.96
CA LEU A 74 -10.92 -3.07 -11.03
C LEU A 74 -10.33 -2.30 -9.82
N VAL A 75 -9.18 -2.74 -9.28
CA VAL A 75 -8.51 -2.05 -8.17
C VAL A 75 -8.00 -0.69 -8.65
N GLY A 76 -8.42 0.38 -7.99
CA GLY A 76 -8.13 1.75 -8.39
C GLY A 76 -9.09 2.33 -9.44
N SER A 77 -10.22 1.65 -9.72
CA SER A 77 -11.24 2.15 -10.66
C SER A 77 -12.19 3.19 -10.05
N GLU A 78 -12.02 3.55 -8.78
CA GLU A 78 -12.84 4.54 -8.05
C GLU A 78 -14.35 4.24 -8.11
N GLY A 79 -14.71 2.95 -8.18
CA GLY A 79 -16.11 2.52 -8.29
C GLY A 79 -16.72 2.70 -9.67
N THR A 80 -15.96 3.12 -10.69
CA THR A 80 -16.48 3.35 -12.07
C THR A 80 -16.77 2.07 -12.82
N LEU A 81 -16.12 0.96 -12.47
CA LEU A 81 -16.33 -0.34 -13.13
C LEU A 81 -17.27 -1.25 -12.33
N ALA A 82 -17.18 -1.25 -11.01
CA ALA A 82 -18.03 -2.06 -10.15
C ALA A 82 -17.94 -1.57 -8.69
N VAL A 83 -18.86 -2.05 -7.85
CA VAL A 83 -18.83 -1.84 -6.40
C VAL A 83 -18.31 -3.11 -5.72
N VAL A 84 -17.17 -3.03 -5.05
CA VAL A 84 -16.57 -4.16 -4.33
C VAL A 84 -17.31 -4.38 -3.01
N THR A 85 -17.84 -5.60 -2.82
CA THR A 85 -18.57 -6.01 -1.61
C THR A 85 -17.74 -6.85 -0.67
N LYS A 86 -16.77 -7.62 -1.20
CA LYS A 86 -15.81 -8.40 -0.42
C LYS A 86 -14.43 -8.35 -1.06
N ALA A 87 -13.39 -8.44 -0.25
CA ALA A 87 -12.02 -8.54 -0.72
C ALA A 87 -11.28 -9.69 0.00
N THR A 88 -10.56 -10.49 -0.78
CA THR A 88 -9.59 -11.46 -0.29
C THR A 88 -8.21 -10.80 -0.34
N LEU A 89 -7.56 -10.68 0.82
CA LEU A 89 -6.33 -9.92 0.97
C LEU A 89 -5.15 -10.83 1.31
N ARG A 90 -4.01 -10.51 0.72
CA ARG A 90 -2.71 -11.05 1.11
C ARG A 90 -2.27 -10.40 2.40
N LEU A 91 -1.91 -11.22 3.38
CA LEU A 91 -1.31 -10.80 4.63
C LEU A 91 0.17 -11.15 4.65
N LEU A 92 0.96 -10.33 5.31
CA LEU A 92 2.36 -10.57 5.54
C LEU A 92 2.62 -10.96 7.00
N ARG A 93 3.69 -11.72 7.23
CA ARG A 93 4.17 -11.97 8.60
C ARG A 93 4.71 -10.67 9.19
N ARG A 94 4.35 -10.42 10.44
CA ARG A 94 4.91 -9.30 11.18
C ARG A 94 6.42 -9.48 11.33
N PRO A 95 7.24 -8.47 11.04
CA PRO A 95 8.68 -8.54 11.28
C PRO A 95 8.97 -8.76 12.78
N GLU A 96 10.00 -9.54 13.07
CA GLU A 96 10.42 -9.82 14.46
C GLU A 96 10.91 -8.56 15.17
N SER A 97 11.53 -7.65 14.43
CA SER A 97 12.02 -6.37 14.92
C SER A 97 11.93 -5.28 13.87
N VAL A 98 11.81 -4.06 14.31
CA VAL A 98 11.84 -2.85 13.49
C VAL A 98 12.83 -1.88 14.11
N LEU A 99 13.74 -1.34 13.30
CA LEU A 99 14.64 -0.27 13.68
C LEU A 99 14.26 0.99 12.91
N THR A 100 14.00 2.07 13.64
CA THR A 100 13.74 3.38 13.05
C THR A 100 14.96 4.25 13.22
N LEU A 101 15.40 4.91 12.14
CA LEU A 101 16.52 5.83 12.12
C LEU A 101 16.01 7.22 11.75
N LEU A 102 16.50 8.23 12.43
CA LEU A 102 16.35 9.64 12.08
C LEU A 102 17.73 10.19 11.73
N ALA A 103 17.84 10.81 10.55
CA ALA A 103 19.07 11.41 10.08
C ALA A 103 18.83 12.86 9.66
N GLY A 104 19.68 13.77 10.17
CA GLY A 104 19.70 15.16 9.74
C GLY A 104 20.70 15.38 8.61
N PHE A 105 20.36 16.23 7.65
CA PHE A 105 21.20 16.62 6.50
C PHE A 105 21.21 18.13 6.36
N ASP A 106 22.32 18.66 5.87
CA ASP A 106 22.48 20.11 5.64
C ASP A 106 21.70 20.63 4.42
N SER A 107 21.29 19.72 3.52
CA SER A 107 20.50 20.05 2.34
C SER A 107 19.58 18.90 1.94
N ILE A 108 18.53 19.24 1.19
CA ILE A 108 17.60 18.26 0.62
C ILE A 108 18.29 17.38 -0.42
N ASP A 109 19.27 17.92 -1.16
CA ASP A 109 20.05 17.18 -2.15
C ASP A 109 20.88 16.09 -1.46
N ALA A 110 21.56 16.40 -0.36
CA ALA A 110 22.31 15.43 0.42
C ALA A 110 21.41 14.32 0.99
N ALA A 111 20.20 14.65 1.44
CA ALA A 111 19.20 13.66 1.86
C ALA A 111 18.78 12.74 0.70
N GLY A 112 18.52 13.32 -0.49
CA GLY A 112 18.18 12.58 -1.70
C GLY A 112 19.30 11.64 -2.17
N GLU A 113 20.54 12.09 -2.12
CA GLU A 113 21.73 11.27 -2.41
C GLU A 113 21.86 10.10 -1.43
N ALA A 114 21.62 10.34 -0.15
CA ALA A 114 21.65 9.30 0.87
C ALA A 114 20.59 8.22 0.62
N VAL A 115 19.34 8.60 0.30
CA VAL A 115 18.27 7.67 -0.07
C VAL A 115 18.68 6.85 -1.30
N SER A 116 19.17 7.52 -2.35
CA SER A 116 19.63 6.87 -3.58
C SER A 116 20.76 5.87 -3.31
N ALA A 117 21.72 6.24 -2.44
CA ALA A 117 22.83 5.38 -2.06
C ALA A 117 22.36 4.15 -1.25
N ILE A 118 21.37 4.29 -0.37
CA ILE A 118 20.77 3.17 0.39
C ILE A 118 20.16 2.15 -0.58
N ILE A 119 19.29 2.64 -1.48
CA ILE A 119 18.62 1.79 -2.47
C ILE A 119 19.65 1.16 -3.44
N GLY A 120 20.62 1.95 -3.90
CA GLY A 120 21.69 1.49 -4.80
C GLY A 120 22.59 0.39 -4.21
N ARG A 121 22.63 0.26 -2.86
CA ARG A 121 23.29 -0.85 -2.17
C ARG A 121 22.40 -2.09 -1.98
N GLY A 122 21.21 -2.08 -2.55
CA GLY A 122 20.26 -3.20 -2.43
C GLY A 122 19.50 -3.24 -1.08
N ILE A 123 19.60 -2.18 -0.29
CA ILE A 123 18.85 -2.07 0.97
C ILE A 123 17.49 -1.45 0.64
N VAL A 124 16.42 -2.21 0.85
CA VAL A 124 15.04 -1.72 0.67
C VAL A 124 14.40 -1.54 2.05
N PRO A 125 14.40 -0.33 2.60
CA PRO A 125 13.74 -0.03 3.88
C PRO A 125 12.23 -0.28 3.81
N ALA A 126 11.63 -0.57 4.96
CA ALA A 126 10.18 -0.73 5.06
C ALA A 126 9.44 0.59 4.76
N ALA A 127 10.06 1.71 5.12
CA ALA A 127 9.63 3.06 4.76
C ALA A 127 10.86 3.97 4.67
N VAL A 128 10.80 4.98 3.80
CA VAL A 128 11.73 6.11 3.76
C VAL A 128 10.90 7.37 3.55
N GLU A 129 11.02 8.30 4.46
CA GLU A 129 10.35 9.59 4.37
C GLU A 129 11.35 10.72 4.53
N MET A 130 11.15 11.81 3.81
CA MET A 130 11.95 13.03 3.95
C MET A 130 11.02 14.19 4.28
N MET A 131 11.47 15.04 5.16
CA MET A 131 10.81 16.30 5.47
C MET A 131 11.80 17.43 5.24
N ASP A 132 11.39 18.44 4.49
CA ASP A 132 12.15 19.66 4.37
C ASP A 132 11.89 20.58 5.59
N ARG A 133 12.67 21.65 5.67
CA ARG A 133 12.57 22.59 6.78
C ARG A 133 11.18 23.22 6.90
N LEU A 134 10.54 23.57 5.76
CA LEU A 134 9.22 24.21 5.78
C LEU A 134 8.15 23.25 6.28
N THR A 135 8.24 21.97 5.90
CA THR A 135 7.35 20.92 6.38
C THR A 135 7.51 20.70 7.88
N ILE A 136 8.74 20.69 8.39
CA ILE A 136 9.02 20.56 9.83
C ILE A 136 8.43 21.76 10.58
N GLU A 137 8.72 22.99 10.15
CA GLU A 137 8.20 24.22 10.76
C GLU A 137 6.65 24.24 10.77
N ALA A 138 6.01 23.77 9.69
CA ALA A 138 4.56 23.70 9.61
C ALA A 138 3.95 22.64 10.55
N ALA A 139 4.68 21.55 10.81
CA ALA A 139 4.21 20.49 11.71
C ALA A 139 4.38 20.85 13.20
N GLU A 140 5.29 21.79 13.51
CA GLU A 140 5.59 22.25 14.86
C GLU A 140 4.76 23.48 15.28
N ALA A 141 4.03 24.12 14.34
CA ALA A 141 3.21 25.32 14.57
C ALA A 141 1.83 25.00 15.14
#